data_0a1334503adb26ff25a0df3dc18d153d
#
_entry.id   0a1334503adb26ff25a0df3dc18d153d
#
_cell.length_a   1.000
_cell.length_b   1.000
_cell.length_c   1.000
_cell.angle_alpha   90.00
_cell.angle_beta   90.00
_cell.angle_gamma   90.00
#
_symmetry.space_group_name_H-M   'P 1'
#
loop_
_entity.id
_entity.type
_entity.pdbx_description
1 polymer ?
#
loop_
_entity_poly.entity_id
_entity_poly.type
_entity_poly.pdbx_seq_one_letter_code
_entity_poly.pdbx_strand_id
1 'polypeptide(L)'
;MKEYITSLEKEFSLIENGFKEEEKRALADYKSNDNEYIKKMAFLAYESAAYQVRMYGVFLFGYLSEEGDILAFMRDEVSKDDNWRVQEVLAKAFDEFCKKTGYEKALPVIDEWLGNNNPNTRRAVTEGLRIWTSRPYFKDNPIEAIRRIVGLKEDTSEYVR
;
A
#
# COMPACT_ATOMS: atom_id res chain seq x y z
N MET A 1 -6.51 -3.78 -22.65
CA MET A 1 -5.80 -3.74 -21.35
C MET A 1 -4.29 -3.58 -21.55
N LYS A 2 -3.58 -4.45 -22.27
CA LYS A 2 -2.12 -4.29 -22.50
C LYS A 2 -1.75 -2.98 -23.16
N GLU A 3 -2.47 -2.57 -24.19
CA GLU A 3 -2.26 -1.27 -24.87
C GLU A 3 -2.43 -0.08 -23.91
N TYR A 4 -3.38 -0.19 -22.98
CA TYR A 4 -3.58 0.81 -21.96
C TYR A 4 -2.38 0.88 -21.00
N ILE A 5 -1.85 -0.25 -20.54
CA ILE A 5 -0.63 -0.28 -19.70
C ILE A 5 0.54 0.34 -20.48
N THR A 6 0.72 0.01 -21.74
CA THR A 6 1.77 0.63 -22.57
C THR A 6 1.59 2.15 -22.69
N SER A 7 0.35 2.65 -22.75
CA SER A 7 0.11 4.10 -22.76
C SER A 7 0.47 4.73 -21.41
N LEU A 8 0.17 4.05 -20.28
CA LEU A 8 0.58 4.51 -18.95
C LEU A 8 2.10 4.53 -18.79
N GLU A 9 2.82 3.54 -19.34
CA GLU A 9 4.28 3.52 -19.32
C GLU A 9 4.87 4.75 -20.00
N LYS A 10 4.34 5.14 -21.16
CA LYS A 10 4.76 6.34 -21.86
C LYS A 10 4.44 7.63 -21.10
N GLU A 11 3.21 7.72 -20.57
CA GLU A 11 2.74 8.89 -19.84
C GLU A 11 3.49 9.07 -18.52
N PHE A 12 3.58 8.01 -17.73
CA PHE A 12 4.18 8.07 -16.40
C PHE A 12 5.70 8.11 -16.41
N SER A 13 6.36 7.63 -17.46
CA SER A 13 7.82 7.75 -17.58
C SER A 13 8.33 9.20 -17.55
N LEU A 14 7.46 10.17 -17.81
CA LEU A 14 7.75 11.60 -17.73
C LEU A 14 7.64 12.16 -16.30
N ILE A 15 7.12 11.37 -15.36
CA ILE A 15 6.96 11.77 -13.96
C ILE A 15 8.24 11.40 -13.20
N GLU A 16 8.97 12.42 -12.75
CA GLU A 16 10.23 12.21 -12.03
C GLU A 16 10.02 12.09 -10.51
N ASN A 17 8.97 12.73 -9.97
CA ASN A 17 8.76 12.83 -8.52
C ASN A 17 7.29 12.71 -8.13
N GLY A 18 7.09 12.12 -6.94
CA GLY A 18 5.78 12.00 -6.33
C GLY A 18 4.98 10.79 -6.84
N PHE A 19 3.69 10.78 -6.52
CA PHE A 19 2.76 9.67 -6.82
C PHE A 19 1.34 10.17 -7.12
N LYS A 20 1.13 11.49 -7.14
CA LYS A 20 -0.22 12.08 -7.24
C LYS A 20 -0.93 11.74 -8.56
N GLU A 21 -0.21 11.70 -9.65
CA GLU A 21 -0.80 11.41 -10.97
C GLU A 21 -1.18 9.92 -11.07
N GLU A 22 -0.33 9.04 -10.56
CA GLU A 22 -0.60 7.60 -10.50
C GLU A 22 -1.80 7.31 -9.58
N GLU A 23 -1.85 7.94 -8.40
CA GLU A 23 -2.98 7.83 -7.47
C GLU A 23 -4.30 8.32 -8.09
N LYS A 24 -4.27 9.49 -8.72
CA LYS A 24 -5.43 10.07 -9.38
C LYS A 24 -5.97 9.17 -10.50
N ARG A 25 -5.07 8.64 -11.33
CA ARG A 25 -5.43 7.72 -12.41
C ARG A 25 -6.00 6.42 -11.86
N ALA A 26 -5.36 5.82 -10.87
CA ALA A 26 -5.83 4.60 -10.22
C ALA A 26 -7.23 4.77 -9.63
N LEU A 27 -7.49 5.88 -8.96
CA LEU A 27 -8.81 6.16 -8.39
C LEU A 27 -9.88 6.35 -9.47
N ALA A 28 -9.56 7.03 -10.55
CA ALA A 28 -10.48 7.24 -11.67
C ALA A 28 -10.84 5.91 -12.35
N ASP A 29 -9.86 5.06 -12.60
CA ASP A 29 -10.06 3.75 -13.21
C ASP A 29 -10.84 2.82 -12.30
N TYR A 30 -10.54 2.80 -10.99
CA TYR A 30 -11.28 2.03 -10.00
C TYR A 30 -12.77 2.41 -9.95
N LYS A 31 -13.08 3.71 -10.02
CA LYS A 31 -14.48 4.19 -10.00
C LYS A 31 -15.24 3.92 -11.30
N SER A 32 -14.55 3.71 -12.39
CA SER A 32 -15.15 3.59 -13.74
C SER A 32 -15.30 2.16 -14.22
N ASN A 33 -14.78 1.18 -13.47
CA ASN A 33 -14.75 -0.22 -13.88
C ASN A 33 -15.17 -1.14 -12.71
N ASP A 34 -15.52 -2.38 -13.05
CA ASP A 34 -15.82 -3.40 -12.04
C ASP A 34 -14.54 -3.95 -11.38
N ASN A 35 -14.70 -4.56 -10.22
CA ASN A 35 -13.57 -5.07 -9.44
C ASN A 35 -12.77 -6.17 -10.15
N GLU A 36 -13.41 -7.02 -10.94
CA GLU A 36 -12.71 -8.09 -11.66
C GLU A 36 -11.78 -7.51 -12.74
N TYR A 37 -12.27 -6.51 -13.48
CA TYR A 37 -11.46 -5.78 -14.45
C TYR A 37 -10.29 -5.07 -13.79
N ILE A 38 -10.54 -4.37 -12.68
CA ILE A 38 -9.52 -3.64 -11.92
C ILE A 38 -8.48 -4.60 -11.34
N LYS A 39 -8.88 -5.76 -10.84
CA LYS A 39 -7.96 -6.78 -10.35
C LYS A 39 -6.98 -7.25 -11.44
N LYS A 40 -7.49 -7.58 -12.62
CA LYS A 40 -6.65 -7.94 -13.77
C LYS A 40 -5.72 -6.80 -14.18
N MET A 41 -6.22 -5.57 -14.16
CA MET A 41 -5.44 -4.36 -14.46
C MET A 41 -4.30 -4.16 -13.45
N ALA A 42 -4.58 -4.32 -12.16
CA ALA A 42 -3.62 -4.15 -11.09
C ALA A 42 -2.43 -5.12 -11.22
N PHE A 43 -2.72 -6.41 -11.43
CA PHE A 43 -1.67 -7.41 -11.63
C PHE A 43 -0.85 -7.14 -12.90
N LEU A 44 -1.52 -6.81 -14.00
CA LEU A 44 -0.81 -6.50 -15.25
C LEU A 44 0.07 -5.25 -15.12
N ALA A 45 -0.42 -4.21 -14.42
CA ALA A 45 0.36 -3.01 -14.15
C ALA A 45 1.58 -3.30 -13.26
N TYR A 46 1.42 -4.19 -12.29
CA TYR A 46 2.52 -4.55 -11.39
C TYR A 46 3.65 -5.35 -12.07
N GLU A 47 3.38 -5.98 -13.21
CA GLU A 47 4.39 -6.64 -14.04
C GLU A 47 5.27 -5.66 -14.84
N SER A 48 4.93 -4.36 -14.87
CA SER A 48 5.65 -3.37 -15.67
C SER A 48 7.08 -3.14 -15.13
N ALA A 49 8.04 -2.96 -16.05
CA ALA A 49 9.38 -2.51 -15.73
C ALA A 49 9.41 -1.07 -15.19
N ALA A 50 8.42 -0.24 -15.57
CA ALA A 50 8.29 1.13 -15.08
C ALA A 50 7.72 1.14 -13.66
N TYR A 51 8.52 1.62 -12.69
CA TYR A 51 8.08 1.65 -11.28
C TYR A 51 6.83 2.53 -11.07
N GLN A 52 6.65 3.58 -11.88
CA GLN A 52 5.46 4.44 -11.82
C GLN A 52 4.19 3.64 -12.13
N VAL A 53 4.25 2.74 -13.11
CA VAL A 53 3.13 1.86 -13.46
C VAL A 53 2.91 0.81 -12.37
N ARG A 54 3.97 0.29 -11.75
CA ARG A 54 3.83 -0.58 -10.57
C ARG A 54 3.19 0.17 -9.40
N MET A 55 3.53 1.45 -9.16
CA MET A 55 2.87 2.30 -8.16
C MET A 55 1.36 2.42 -8.42
N TYR A 56 0.97 2.67 -9.66
CA TYR A 56 -0.44 2.67 -10.07
C TYR A 56 -1.11 1.33 -9.74
N GLY A 57 -0.46 0.21 -10.07
CA GLY A 57 -0.96 -1.13 -9.74
C GLY A 57 -1.15 -1.32 -8.23
N VAL A 58 -0.23 -0.84 -7.40
CA VAL A 58 -0.32 -0.94 -5.94
C VAL A 58 -1.45 -0.08 -5.36
N PHE A 59 -1.72 1.09 -5.92
CA PHE A 59 -2.93 1.85 -5.56
C PHE A 59 -4.21 1.06 -5.84
N LEU A 60 -4.30 0.39 -6.99
CA LEU A 60 -5.44 -0.46 -7.32
C LEU A 60 -5.56 -1.64 -6.34
N PHE A 61 -4.45 -2.28 -5.94
CA PHE A 61 -4.46 -3.30 -4.89
C PHE A 61 -5.01 -2.76 -3.57
N GLY A 62 -4.65 -1.53 -3.19
CA GLY A 62 -5.19 -0.89 -2.00
C GLY A 62 -6.71 -0.77 -2.03
N TYR A 63 -7.29 -0.39 -3.17
CA TYR A 63 -8.74 -0.29 -3.33
C TYR A 63 -9.44 -1.65 -3.31
N LEU A 64 -8.74 -2.74 -3.66
CA LEU A 64 -9.24 -4.12 -3.64
C LEU A 64 -8.79 -4.93 -2.42
N SER A 65 -8.18 -4.31 -1.44
CA SER A 65 -7.48 -4.96 -0.34
C SER A 65 -8.37 -5.74 0.64
N GLU A 66 -9.68 -5.60 0.56
CA GLU A 66 -10.62 -6.46 1.28
C GLU A 66 -10.64 -7.90 0.75
N GLU A 67 -10.15 -8.13 -0.47
CA GLU A 67 -9.91 -9.46 -0.99
C GLU A 67 -8.64 -10.05 -0.38
N GLY A 68 -8.76 -11.18 0.33
CA GLY A 68 -7.65 -11.75 1.12
C GLY A 68 -6.42 -12.13 0.30
N ASP A 69 -6.58 -12.52 -0.96
CA ASP A 69 -5.48 -12.83 -1.86
C ASP A 69 -4.72 -11.57 -2.30
N ILE A 70 -5.40 -10.44 -2.46
CA ILE A 70 -4.77 -9.13 -2.74
C ILE A 70 -3.95 -8.66 -1.53
N LEU A 71 -4.51 -8.74 -0.35
CA LEU A 71 -3.81 -8.36 0.88
C LEU A 71 -2.56 -9.23 1.10
N ALA A 72 -2.66 -10.54 0.88
CA ALA A 72 -1.53 -11.45 0.95
C ALA A 72 -0.46 -11.14 -0.11
N PHE A 73 -0.86 -10.82 -1.34
CA PHE A 73 0.06 -10.43 -2.40
C PHE A 73 0.83 -9.15 -2.04
N MET A 74 0.16 -8.15 -1.49
CA MET A 74 0.81 -6.94 -1.00
C MET A 74 1.84 -7.24 0.08
N ARG A 75 1.47 -8.08 1.07
CA ARG A 75 2.36 -8.48 2.17
C ARG A 75 3.58 -9.25 1.68
N ASP A 76 3.39 -10.20 0.76
CA ASP A 76 4.40 -11.21 0.43
C ASP A 76 5.20 -10.90 -0.83
N GLU A 77 4.62 -10.17 -1.79
CA GLU A 77 5.26 -9.87 -3.08
C GLU A 77 5.56 -8.38 -3.26
N VAL A 78 4.60 -7.48 -3.07
CA VAL A 78 4.84 -6.04 -3.22
C VAL A 78 5.89 -5.54 -2.23
N SER A 79 5.93 -6.09 -1.03
CA SER A 79 6.94 -5.77 -0.02
C SER A 79 8.38 -6.14 -0.42
N LYS A 80 8.55 -6.95 -1.47
CA LYS A 80 9.86 -7.31 -2.04
C LYS A 80 10.30 -6.41 -3.19
N ASP A 81 9.45 -5.49 -3.64
CA ASP A 81 9.84 -4.55 -4.70
C ASP A 81 11.06 -3.74 -4.28
N ASP A 82 12.05 -3.65 -5.15
CA ASP A 82 13.31 -2.97 -4.88
C ASP A 82 13.22 -1.44 -4.98
N ASN A 83 12.12 -0.91 -5.52
CA ASN A 83 11.93 0.52 -5.65
C ASN A 83 11.26 1.10 -4.39
N TRP A 84 11.95 2.02 -3.71
CA TRP A 84 11.47 2.64 -2.48
C TRP A 84 10.15 3.41 -2.64
N ARG A 85 9.88 3.96 -3.85
CA ARG A 85 8.62 4.66 -4.14
C ARG A 85 7.43 3.70 -4.18
N VAL A 86 7.65 2.48 -4.69
CA VAL A 86 6.65 1.41 -4.63
C VAL A 86 6.36 1.04 -3.16
N GLN A 87 7.38 1.01 -2.30
CA GLN A 87 7.20 0.77 -0.86
C GLN A 87 6.42 1.91 -0.17
N GLU A 88 6.59 3.16 -0.57
CA GLU A 88 5.76 4.27 -0.07
C GLU A 88 4.28 4.09 -0.44
N VAL A 89 4.01 3.66 -1.66
CA VAL A 89 2.64 3.39 -2.12
C VAL A 89 2.07 2.15 -1.41
N LEU A 90 2.89 1.14 -1.10
CA LEU A 90 2.46 0.00 -0.29
C LEU A 90 1.94 0.45 1.08
N ALA A 91 2.62 1.40 1.73
CA ALA A 91 2.14 1.98 3.00
C ALA A 91 0.78 2.67 2.85
N LYS A 92 0.55 3.39 1.76
CA LYS A 92 -0.75 4.01 1.45
C LYS A 92 -1.82 2.97 1.15
N ALA A 93 -1.50 1.93 0.42
CA ALA A 93 -2.41 0.83 0.12
C ALA A 93 -2.82 0.07 1.40
N PHE A 94 -1.90 -0.10 2.34
CA PHE A 94 -2.19 -0.68 3.64
C PHE A 94 -3.09 0.23 4.51
N ASP A 95 -2.86 1.55 4.50
CA ASP A 95 -3.78 2.50 5.16
C ASP A 95 -5.18 2.44 4.52
N GLU A 96 -5.28 2.29 3.22
CA GLU A 96 -6.57 2.12 2.53
C GLU A 96 -7.30 0.85 2.98
N PHE A 97 -6.58 -0.26 3.16
CA PHE A 97 -7.12 -1.48 3.78
C PHE A 97 -7.67 -1.21 5.18
N CYS A 98 -6.90 -0.52 6.02
CA CYS A 98 -7.33 -0.19 7.38
C CYS A 98 -8.57 0.71 7.39
N LYS A 99 -8.67 1.68 6.49
CA LYS A 99 -9.86 2.54 6.34
C LYS A 99 -11.10 1.74 5.96
N LYS A 100 -10.98 0.87 4.97
CA LYS A 100 -12.10 0.06 4.46
C LYS A 100 -12.60 -0.94 5.50
N THR A 101 -11.67 -1.61 6.18
CA THR A 101 -11.97 -2.60 7.21
C THR A 101 -12.44 -1.96 8.51
N GLY A 102 -12.00 -0.76 8.79
CA GLY A 102 -12.07 -0.10 10.10
C GLY A 102 -10.81 -0.39 10.92
N TYR A 103 -10.19 0.65 11.49
CA TYR A 103 -8.90 0.53 12.17
C TYR A 103 -8.91 -0.46 13.33
N GLU A 104 -9.98 -0.48 14.12
CA GLU A 104 -10.14 -1.43 15.22
C GLU A 104 -10.14 -2.88 14.71
N LYS A 105 -10.91 -3.16 13.67
CA LYS A 105 -10.98 -4.49 13.05
C LYS A 105 -9.69 -4.89 12.34
N ALA A 106 -8.91 -3.91 11.89
CA ALA A 106 -7.64 -4.13 11.22
C ALA A 106 -6.48 -4.43 12.19
N LEU A 107 -6.62 -4.18 13.50
CA LEU A 107 -5.55 -4.38 14.49
C LEU A 107 -4.88 -5.75 14.42
N PRO A 108 -5.57 -6.88 14.26
CA PRO A 108 -4.91 -8.18 14.12
C PRO A 108 -4.00 -8.27 12.89
N VAL A 109 -4.40 -7.68 11.77
CA VAL A 109 -3.59 -7.63 10.53
C VAL A 109 -2.42 -6.68 10.69
N ILE A 110 -2.62 -5.56 11.35
CA ILE A 110 -1.56 -4.62 11.73
C ILE A 110 -0.49 -5.34 12.54
N ASP A 111 -0.88 -6.12 13.55
CA ASP A 111 0.05 -6.88 14.40
C ASP A 111 0.77 -7.98 13.62
N GLU A 112 0.07 -8.67 12.71
CA GLU A 112 0.68 -9.66 11.82
C GLU A 112 1.75 -9.04 10.93
N TRP A 113 1.47 -7.89 10.31
CA TRP A 113 2.43 -7.19 9.46
C TRP A 113 3.62 -6.65 10.25
N LEU A 114 3.40 -6.15 11.45
CA LEU A 114 4.48 -5.72 12.35
C LEU A 114 5.37 -6.87 12.82
N GLY A 115 4.84 -8.07 12.91
CA GLY A 115 5.59 -9.30 13.22
C GLY A 115 6.24 -9.97 12.01
N ASN A 116 6.09 -9.43 10.80
CA ASN A 116 6.62 -10.04 9.59
C ASN A 116 8.16 -9.97 9.54
N ASN A 117 8.79 -11.02 9.00
CA ASN A 117 10.24 -11.08 8.85
C ASN A 117 10.77 -10.04 7.84
N ASN A 118 9.96 -9.66 6.86
CA ASN A 118 10.33 -8.64 5.87
C ASN A 118 10.24 -7.24 6.47
N PRO A 119 11.35 -6.48 6.55
CA PRO A 119 11.34 -5.13 7.10
C PRO A 119 10.47 -4.16 6.30
N ASN A 120 10.29 -4.35 4.99
CA ASN A 120 9.40 -3.50 4.19
C ASN A 120 7.93 -3.70 4.57
N THR A 121 7.53 -4.92 4.90
CA THR A 121 6.19 -5.20 5.42
C THR A 121 5.96 -4.48 6.75
N ARG A 122 6.92 -4.54 7.68
CA ARG A 122 6.86 -3.80 8.95
C ARG A 122 6.83 -2.29 8.72
N ARG A 123 7.68 -1.80 7.81
CA ARG A 123 7.74 -0.37 7.45
C ARG A 123 6.43 0.15 6.86
N ALA A 124 5.73 -0.63 6.05
CA ALA A 124 4.43 -0.23 5.52
C ALA A 124 3.45 0.16 6.63
N VAL A 125 3.50 -0.55 7.75
CA VAL A 125 2.71 -0.24 8.94
C VAL A 125 3.21 1.02 9.64
N THR A 126 4.51 1.19 9.83
CA THR A 126 5.08 2.36 10.54
C THR A 126 4.85 3.66 9.78
N GLU A 127 4.99 3.65 8.47
CA GLU A 127 4.67 4.80 7.62
C GLU A 127 3.16 5.09 7.65
N GLY A 128 2.33 4.06 7.68
CA GLY A 128 0.90 4.20 7.92
C GLY A 128 0.62 4.83 9.29
N LEU A 129 1.25 4.36 10.36
CA LEU A 129 1.09 4.87 11.74
C LEU A 129 1.34 6.37 11.86
N ARG A 130 2.27 6.92 11.11
CA ARG A 130 2.51 8.37 11.05
C ARG A 130 1.25 9.15 10.69
N ILE A 131 0.41 8.58 9.84
CA ILE A 131 -0.85 9.15 9.39
C ILE A 131 -1.97 8.81 10.37
N TRP A 132 -1.94 7.63 11.02
CA TRP A 132 -3.00 7.11 11.88
C TRP A 132 -3.24 7.92 13.14
N THR A 133 -2.20 8.56 13.69
CA THR A 133 -2.36 9.45 14.85
C THR A 133 -3.35 10.60 14.59
N SER A 134 -3.61 10.92 13.33
CA SER A 134 -4.64 11.86 12.92
C SER A 134 -6.03 11.24 12.73
N ARG A 135 -6.14 9.91 12.71
CA ARG A 135 -7.41 9.20 12.52
C ARG A 135 -8.24 9.19 13.80
N PRO A 136 -9.58 9.31 13.71
CA PRO A 136 -10.45 9.37 14.88
C PRO A 136 -10.22 8.22 15.87
N TYR A 137 -10.15 6.97 15.37
CA TYR A 137 -9.94 5.80 16.20
C TYR A 137 -8.69 5.90 17.09
N PHE A 138 -7.56 6.29 16.52
CA PHE A 138 -6.30 6.39 17.25
C PHE A 138 -6.22 7.65 18.12
N LYS A 139 -6.98 8.71 17.79
CA LYS A 139 -7.16 9.85 18.69
C LYS A 139 -7.92 9.45 19.95
N ASP A 140 -8.93 8.61 19.80
CA ASP A 140 -9.75 8.12 20.91
C ASP A 140 -9.07 6.98 21.67
N ASN A 141 -8.18 6.23 21.00
CA ASN A 141 -7.48 5.07 21.55
C ASN A 141 -5.95 5.19 21.33
N PRO A 142 -5.28 6.22 21.86
CA PRO A 142 -3.87 6.48 21.57
C PRO A 142 -2.94 5.36 22.07
N ILE A 143 -3.34 4.63 23.10
CA ILE A 143 -2.55 3.53 23.66
C ILE A 143 -2.33 2.40 22.64
N GLU A 144 -3.27 2.19 21.73
CA GLU A 144 -3.16 1.18 20.67
C GLU A 144 -2.04 1.50 19.68
N ALA A 145 -1.85 2.77 19.33
CA ALA A 145 -0.72 3.20 18.51
C ALA A 145 0.59 3.19 19.31
N ILE A 146 0.59 3.71 20.53
CA ILE A 146 1.79 3.83 21.38
C ILE A 146 2.42 2.45 21.66
N ARG A 147 1.63 1.45 22.02
CA ARG A 147 2.14 0.09 22.29
C ARG A 147 2.92 -0.46 21.09
N ARG A 148 2.40 -0.27 19.90
CA ARG A 148 3.00 -0.77 18.65
C ARG A 148 4.26 -0.02 18.28
N ILE A 149 4.26 1.30 18.41
CA ILE A 149 5.43 2.15 18.14
C ILE A 149 6.57 1.84 19.12
N VAL A 150 6.27 1.69 20.40
CA VAL A 150 7.30 1.38 21.41
C VAL A 150 7.99 0.04 21.11
N GLY A 151 7.24 -0.97 20.67
CA GLY A 151 7.80 -2.25 20.26
C GLY A 151 8.77 -2.17 19.08
N LEU A 152 8.68 -1.13 18.23
CA LEU A 152 9.52 -0.95 17.05
C LEU A 152 10.84 -0.21 17.32
N LYS A 153 11.01 0.36 18.49
CA LYS A 153 12.24 1.06 18.88
C LYS A 153 13.47 0.15 18.81
N GLU A 154 13.29 -1.14 19.08
CA GLU A 154 14.34 -2.15 19.05
C GLU A 154 14.36 -2.95 17.73
N ASP A 155 13.68 -2.47 16.69
CA ASP A 155 13.68 -3.17 15.40
C ASP A 155 15.09 -3.24 14.81
N THR A 156 15.43 -4.37 14.22
CA THR A 156 16.74 -4.60 13.58
C THR A 156 16.95 -3.78 12.31
N SER A 157 15.87 -3.32 11.69
CA SER A 157 15.93 -2.48 10.49
C SER A 157 15.94 -1.00 10.84
N GLU A 158 16.94 -0.27 10.34
CA GLU A 158 16.98 1.19 10.46
C GLU A 158 15.79 1.89 9.81
N TYR A 159 15.23 1.27 8.76
CA TYR A 159 14.07 1.80 8.05
C TYR A 159 12.75 1.67 8.85
N VAL A 160 12.72 0.81 9.86
CA VAL A 160 11.55 0.60 10.71
C VAL A 160 11.64 1.43 11.99
N ARG A 161 12.84 1.59 12.55
CA ARG A 161 13.13 2.47 13.70
C ARG A 161 12.95 3.94 13.33
#